data_e36586376c61bc51c321df5eda7dd3f8
#
_entry.id   e36586376c61bc51c321df5eda7dd3f8
#
_cell.length_a   1.000
_cell.length_b   1.000
_cell.length_c   1.000
_cell.angle_alpha   90.00
_cell.angle_beta   90.00
_cell.angle_gamma   90.00
#
_symmetry.space_group_name_H-M   'P 1'
#
loop_
_entity.id
_entity.type
_entity.pdbx_description
1 polymer ?
#
loop_
_entity_poly.entity_id
_entity_poly.type
_entity_poly.pdbx_seq_one_letter_code
_entity_poly.pdbx_strand_id
1 'polypeptide(L)'
;TLGIVPPRESNVPWNTLSTDGPMGKTVEDVFLQMKVISGSDRLTPITFPESFKQNLQKPLDGNLKGLKIAWGGRLNNRPIDTEVFDITENAVKKFIDIGCDVSYDYPNLDDSDQVFQTYRAYKFAIDHINHVTDFPDLVKETVKWNTQKGLEMHLIDLARAEVLRKSIWRNMVDFFDRYDYFALPVTSVSPFSIDQEYPLEVNGIELDTYIDWMWPCYTISVTGMPAISIPCGFTSNNLPVGIQLVGPSNSDIGLLQLAYGYQEATEYWKTTPDMVN
;
A
#
# COMPACT_ATOMS: atom_id res chain seq x y z
N THR A 1 -6.74 7.85 -0.14
CA THR A 1 -6.23 9.17 -0.59
C THR A 1 -5.69 9.96 0.59
N LEU A 2 -4.61 10.69 0.38
CA LEU A 2 -3.97 11.53 1.38
C LEU A 2 -4.96 12.57 1.95
N GLY A 3 -5.01 12.66 3.30
CA GLY A 3 -5.82 13.63 4.01
C GLY A 3 -7.30 13.29 4.17
N ILE A 4 -7.79 12.19 3.63
CA ILE A 4 -9.15 11.71 3.92
C ILE A 4 -9.26 11.32 5.39
N VAL A 5 -8.29 10.57 5.90
CA VAL A 5 -8.09 10.36 7.33
C VAL A 5 -6.97 11.32 7.75
N PRO A 6 -7.26 12.33 8.57
CA PRO A 6 -6.25 13.29 9.00
C PRO A 6 -5.22 12.61 9.90
N PRO A 7 -3.92 12.69 9.58
CA PRO A 7 -2.88 12.11 10.41
C PRO A 7 -2.84 12.85 11.75
N ARG A 8 -2.73 12.08 12.83
CA ARG A 8 -2.60 12.64 14.17
C ARG A 8 -1.16 13.08 14.39
N GLU A 9 -0.97 14.21 15.05
CA GLU A 9 0.30 14.83 15.43
C GLU A 9 1.58 14.29 14.75
N SER A 10 2.14 15.04 13.84
CA SER A 10 3.37 14.68 13.12
C SER A 10 4.39 15.81 13.21
N ASN A 11 5.67 15.48 13.38
CA ASN A 11 6.76 16.45 13.26
C ASN A 11 6.87 17.00 11.81
N VAL A 12 6.25 16.33 10.87
CA VAL A 12 6.23 16.67 9.44
C VAL A 12 4.79 16.67 8.91
N PRO A 13 3.95 17.63 9.30
CA PRO A 13 2.52 17.59 8.99
C PRO A 13 2.21 17.75 7.49
N TRP A 14 3.17 18.18 6.68
CA TRP A 14 3.08 18.23 5.21
C TRP A 14 3.66 16.98 4.53
N ASN A 15 4.02 15.94 5.30
CA ASN A 15 4.48 14.68 4.70
C ASN A 15 3.34 14.01 3.93
N THR A 16 3.64 13.67 2.67
CA THR A 16 2.68 13.08 1.73
C THR A 16 3.02 11.62 1.38
N LEU A 17 4.02 11.02 2.02
CA LEU A 17 4.41 9.63 1.77
C LEU A 17 3.57 8.64 2.60
N SER A 18 3.16 9.03 3.79
CA SER A 18 2.40 8.19 4.72
C SER A 18 0.93 8.59 4.72
N THR A 19 0.06 7.60 4.67
CA THR A 19 -1.40 7.78 4.71
C THR A 19 -1.97 6.83 5.74
N ASP A 20 -2.82 7.34 6.63
CA ASP A 20 -3.53 6.54 7.60
C ASP A 20 -4.84 6.01 6.99
N GLY A 21 -5.25 4.81 7.41
CA GLY A 21 -6.49 4.19 6.97
C GLY A 21 -6.97 3.11 7.94
N PRO A 22 -8.26 2.73 7.86
CA PRO A 22 -8.83 1.71 8.72
C PRO A 22 -8.37 0.30 8.36
N MET A 23 -8.43 -0.58 9.34
CA MET A 23 -8.30 -2.03 9.17
C MET A 23 -9.54 -2.72 9.71
N GLY A 24 -10.05 -3.71 8.98
CA GLY A 24 -11.22 -4.48 9.38
C GLY A 24 -11.16 -5.90 8.83
N LYS A 25 -11.98 -6.78 9.36
CA LYS A 25 -12.11 -8.15 8.87
C LYS A 25 -12.86 -8.20 7.54
N THR A 26 -13.80 -7.28 7.36
CA THR A 26 -14.62 -7.16 6.16
C THR A 26 -14.50 -5.75 5.57
N VAL A 27 -14.88 -5.59 4.30
CA VAL A 27 -14.91 -4.29 3.64
C VAL A 27 -15.97 -3.38 4.28
N GLU A 28 -17.06 -3.95 4.79
CA GLU A 28 -18.09 -3.20 5.53
C GLU A 28 -17.55 -2.63 6.84
N ASP A 29 -16.69 -3.38 7.55
CA ASP A 29 -16.01 -2.87 8.76
C ASP A 29 -15.09 -1.69 8.41
N VAL A 30 -14.31 -1.82 7.33
CA VAL A 30 -13.46 -0.74 6.80
C VAL A 30 -14.31 0.47 6.40
N PHE A 31 -15.41 0.24 5.69
CA PHE A 31 -16.33 1.29 5.26
C PHE A 31 -16.98 2.01 6.45
N LEU A 32 -17.40 1.27 7.47
CA LEU A 32 -17.94 1.84 8.71
C LEU A 32 -16.91 2.70 9.44
N GLN A 33 -15.68 2.20 9.58
CA GLN A 33 -14.59 2.97 10.18
C GLN A 33 -14.28 4.25 9.38
N MET A 34 -14.24 4.17 8.03
CA MET A 34 -14.05 5.34 7.18
C MET A 34 -15.10 6.45 7.43
N LYS A 35 -16.36 6.08 7.69
CA LYS A 35 -17.43 7.06 8.05
C LYS A 35 -17.11 7.84 9.32
N VAL A 36 -16.39 7.21 10.25
CA VAL A 36 -16.08 7.78 11.56
C VAL A 36 -14.79 8.61 11.50
N ILE A 37 -13.71 8.03 10.95
CA ILE A 37 -12.36 8.60 11.04
C ILE A 37 -12.01 9.58 9.91
N SER A 38 -12.75 9.58 8.79
CA SER A 38 -12.53 10.53 7.71
C SER A 38 -13.06 11.93 8.06
N GLY A 39 -12.52 12.94 7.37
CA GLY A 39 -13.01 14.33 7.49
C GLY A 39 -11.91 15.33 7.75
N SER A 40 -12.29 16.55 8.11
CA SER A 40 -11.35 17.64 8.38
C SER A 40 -10.86 17.63 9.83
N ASP A 41 -9.60 18.00 10.02
CA ASP A 41 -9.02 18.30 11.33
C ASP A 41 -8.25 19.64 11.27
N ARG A 42 -8.52 20.55 12.20
CA ARG A 42 -7.89 21.86 12.25
C ARG A 42 -6.37 21.84 12.56
N LEU A 43 -5.89 20.72 13.11
CA LEU A 43 -4.47 20.54 13.47
C LEU A 43 -3.64 19.95 12.31
N THR A 44 -4.31 19.55 11.23
CA THR A 44 -3.67 18.91 10.08
C THR A 44 -3.75 19.82 8.86
N PRO A 45 -2.60 20.22 8.27
CA PRO A 45 -2.59 21.14 7.12
C PRO A 45 -3.13 20.49 5.83
N ILE A 46 -3.08 19.16 5.74
CA ILE A 46 -3.59 18.40 4.60
C ILE A 46 -4.79 17.57 5.07
N THR A 47 -5.98 17.99 4.68
CA THR A 47 -7.24 17.37 5.12
C THR A 47 -8.31 17.51 4.05
N PHE A 48 -9.21 16.55 3.99
CA PHE A 48 -10.36 16.56 3.10
C PHE A 48 -11.56 17.29 3.73
N PRO A 49 -12.40 17.95 2.92
CA PRO A 49 -13.60 18.61 3.44
C PRO A 49 -14.62 17.59 3.96
N GLU A 50 -15.42 18.00 4.95
CA GLU A 50 -16.52 17.19 5.51
C GLU A 50 -17.52 16.68 4.45
N SER A 51 -17.65 17.38 3.32
CA SER A 51 -18.49 16.95 2.20
C SER A 51 -18.09 15.57 1.64
N PHE A 52 -16.86 15.13 1.84
CA PHE A 52 -16.44 13.77 1.47
C PHE A 52 -17.29 12.70 2.15
N LYS A 53 -17.68 12.90 3.41
CA LYS A 53 -18.55 11.98 4.17
C LYS A 53 -19.90 11.73 3.51
N GLN A 54 -20.39 12.67 2.69
CA GLN A 54 -21.65 12.48 1.96
C GLN A 54 -21.55 11.32 0.96
N ASN A 55 -20.37 11.10 0.37
CA ASN A 55 -20.15 9.99 -0.54
C ASN A 55 -20.17 8.62 0.18
N LEU A 56 -19.84 8.60 1.49
CA LEU A 56 -19.90 7.41 2.34
C LEU A 56 -21.33 7.09 2.84
N GLN A 57 -22.35 7.85 2.43
CA GLN A 57 -23.74 7.50 2.73
C GLN A 57 -24.34 6.48 1.78
N LYS A 58 -23.77 6.34 0.58
CA LYS A 58 -24.22 5.35 -0.40
C LYS A 58 -23.82 3.94 0.05
N PRO A 59 -24.69 2.94 -0.07
CA PRO A 59 -24.35 1.57 0.27
C PRO A 59 -23.28 1.02 -0.67
N LEU A 60 -22.57 -0.01 -0.22
CA LEU A 60 -21.74 -0.83 -1.07
C LEU A 60 -22.67 -1.75 -1.89
N ASP A 61 -22.53 -1.74 -3.22
CA ASP A 61 -23.35 -2.57 -4.12
C ASP A 61 -22.55 -3.65 -4.86
N GLY A 62 -21.22 -3.47 -4.91
CA GLY A 62 -20.29 -4.45 -5.48
C GLY A 62 -20.50 -4.76 -6.96
N ASN A 63 -21.14 -3.88 -7.72
CA ASN A 63 -21.29 -4.07 -9.16
C ASN A 63 -19.98 -3.75 -9.89
N LEU A 64 -19.29 -4.78 -10.37
CA LEU A 64 -17.96 -4.69 -10.97
C LEU A 64 -17.97 -4.88 -12.49
N LYS A 65 -19.15 -5.13 -13.10
CA LYS A 65 -19.25 -5.47 -14.51
C LYS A 65 -18.68 -4.39 -15.43
N GLY A 66 -17.73 -4.79 -16.27
CA GLY A 66 -17.11 -3.94 -17.28
C GLY A 66 -16.00 -3.03 -16.76
N LEU A 67 -15.64 -3.11 -15.48
CA LEU A 67 -14.48 -2.41 -14.95
C LEU A 67 -13.19 -2.95 -15.59
N LYS A 68 -12.29 -2.05 -15.99
CA LYS A 68 -10.98 -2.38 -16.56
C LYS A 68 -9.94 -2.41 -15.47
N ILE A 69 -9.37 -3.59 -15.22
CA ILE A 69 -8.35 -3.81 -14.20
C ILE A 69 -7.03 -4.18 -14.87
N ALA A 70 -5.97 -3.43 -14.60
CA ALA A 70 -4.63 -3.82 -15.00
C ALA A 70 -4.01 -4.70 -13.92
N TRP A 71 -3.36 -5.80 -14.31
CA TRP A 71 -2.57 -6.66 -13.43
C TRP A 71 -1.08 -6.42 -13.65
N GLY A 72 -0.41 -5.91 -12.61
CA GLY A 72 1.01 -5.55 -12.65
C GLY A 72 1.98 -6.72 -12.45
N GLY A 73 1.48 -7.82 -11.91
CA GLY A 73 2.33 -9.00 -11.69
C GLY A 73 3.61 -8.68 -10.90
N ARG A 74 4.76 -8.97 -11.50
CA ARG A 74 6.09 -8.81 -10.88
C ARG A 74 6.73 -7.44 -11.12
N LEU A 75 6.06 -6.47 -11.73
CA LEU A 75 6.63 -5.15 -12.08
C LEU A 75 8.13 -5.24 -12.47
N ASN A 76 8.46 -5.25 -13.74
CA ASN A 76 9.85 -5.36 -14.21
C ASN A 76 10.64 -6.55 -13.63
N ASN A 77 9.99 -7.71 -13.43
CA ASN A 77 10.60 -8.92 -12.87
C ASN A 77 11.19 -8.77 -11.45
N ARG A 78 10.63 -7.89 -10.65
CA ARG A 78 11.02 -7.75 -9.24
C ARG A 78 10.77 -9.06 -8.47
N PRO A 79 11.61 -9.38 -7.46
CA PRO A 79 11.47 -10.63 -6.73
C PRO A 79 10.16 -10.68 -5.94
N ILE A 80 9.40 -11.74 -6.19
CA ILE A 80 8.20 -12.13 -5.42
C ILE A 80 8.28 -13.63 -5.21
N ASP A 81 7.98 -14.07 -4.01
CA ASP A 81 7.81 -15.48 -3.70
C ASP A 81 6.84 -16.15 -4.71
N THR A 82 7.21 -17.34 -5.18
CA THR A 82 6.46 -18.00 -6.25
C THR A 82 5.03 -18.32 -5.81
N GLU A 83 4.86 -18.80 -4.57
CA GLU A 83 3.52 -19.13 -4.06
C GLU A 83 2.64 -17.87 -3.90
N VAL A 84 3.24 -16.76 -3.40
CA VAL A 84 2.52 -15.45 -3.32
C VAL A 84 2.10 -14.98 -4.71
N PHE A 85 3.00 -15.09 -5.69
CA PHE A 85 2.69 -14.71 -7.06
C PHE A 85 1.54 -15.54 -7.64
N ASP A 86 1.61 -16.87 -7.52
CA ASP A 86 0.61 -17.77 -8.06
C ASP A 86 -0.77 -17.56 -7.42
N ILE A 87 -0.81 -17.34 -6.10
CA ILE A 87 -2.06 -17.03 -5.39
C ILE A 87 -2.66 -15.71 -5.89
N THR A 88 -1.85 -14.67 -6.00
CA THR A 88 -2.33 -13.35 -6.43
C THR A 88 -2.70 -13.31 -7.91
N GLU A 89 -2.00 -14.05 -8.77
CA GLU A 89 -2.37 -14.22 -10.17
C GLU A 89 -3.72 -14.97 -10.32
N ASN A 90 -3.95 -16.00 -9.51
CA ASN A 90 -5.25 -16.69 -9.48
C ASN A 90 -6.37 -15.80 -8.93
N ALA A 91 -6.05 -14.92 -7.97
CA ALA A 91 -6.99 -13.93 -7.46
C ALA A 91 -7.47 -12.96 -8.56
N VAL A 92 -6.57 -12.53 -9.43
CA VAL A 92 -6.92 -11.66 -10.56
C VAL A 92 -7.88 -12.33 -11.53
N LYS A 93 -7.77 -13.65 -11.75
CA LYS A 93 -8.72 -14.40 -12.59
C LYS A 93 -10.15 -14.35 -12.03
N LYS A 94 -10.32 -14.21 -10.71
CA LYS A 94 -11.64 -14.05 -10.09
C LYS A 94 -12.33 -12.76 -10.51
N PHE A 95 -11.58 -11.68 -10.77
CA PHE A 95 -12.18 -10.46 -11.31
C PHE A 95 -12.80 -10.69 -12.70
N ILE A 96 -12.18 -11.55 -13.53
CA ILE A 96 -12.77 -11.94 -14.83
C ILE A 96 -14.10 -12.69 -14.63
N ASP A 97 -14.14 -13.64 -13.68
CA ASP A 97 -15.34 -14.40 -13.35
C ASP A 97 -16.50 -13.49 -12.89
N ILE A 98 -16.18 -12.38 -12.24
CA ILE A 98 -17.16 -11.37 -11.74
C ILE A 98 -17.59 -10.41 -12.86
N GLY A 99 -16.92 -10.42 -14.02
CA GLY A 99 -17.28 -9.61 -15.19
C GLY A 99 -16.42 -8.38 -15.41
N CYS A 100 -15.25 -8.29 -14.78
CA CYS A 100 -14.24 -7.28 -15.08
C CYS A 100 -13.46 -7.65 -16.36
N ASP A 101 -12.93 -6.63 -17.03
CA ASP A 101 -11.96 -6.76 -18.12
C ASP A 101 -10.54 -6.63 -17.52
N VAL A 102 -9.77 -7.71 -17.54
CA VAL A 102 -8.45 -7.78 -16.94
C VAL A 102 -7.37 -7.87 -18.01
N SER A 103 -6.37 -7.00 -17.93
CA SER A 103 -5.22 -6.97 -18.83
C SER A 103 -3.90 -6.97 -18.06
N TYR A 104 -2.87 -7.61 -18.61
CA TYR A 104 -1.49 -7.49 -18.11
C TYR A 104 -0.90 -6.17 -18.58
N ASP A 105 -0.79 -5.20 -17.67
CA ASP A 105 -0.16 -3.91 -17.92
C ASP A 105 0.21 -3.25 -16.58
N TYR A 106 1.21 -2.37 -16.59
CA TYR A 106 1.62 -1.61 -15.42
C TYR A 106 2.25 -0.27 -15.82
N PRO A 107 2.13 0.76 -14.96
CA PRO A 107 2.78 2.04 -15.18
C PRO A 107 4.30 1.95 -14.95
N ASN A 108 5.07 2.85 -15.53
CA ASN A 108 6.49 2.97 -15.18
C ASN A 108 6.64 3.54 -13.77
N LEU A 109 7.14 2.71 -12.84
CA LEU A 109 7.39 3.00 -11.43
C LEU A 109 8.86 2.73 -11.03
N ASP A 110 9.78 2.70 -12.00
CA ASP A 110 11.18 2.26 -11.80
C ASP A 110 11.91 3.08 -10.72
N ASP A 111 11.62 4.37 -10.62
CA ASP A 111 12.27 5.27 -9.65
C ASP A 111 11.68 5.20 -8.23
N SER A 112 10.70 4.32 -7.98
CA SER A 112 9.98 4.26 -6.69
C SER A 112 10.89 3.94 -5.52
N ASP A 113 11.91 3.10 -5.70
CA ASP A 113 12.85 2.71 -4.65
C ASP A 113 13.66 3.91 -4.18
N GLN A 114 14.25 4.65 -5.12
CA GLN A 114 15.02 5.85 -4.80
C GLN A 114 14.16 6.90 -4.09
N VAL A 115 12.95 7.14 -4.60
CA VAL A 115 12.02 8.08 -4.00
C VAL A 115 11.65 7.66 -2.59
N PHE A 116 11.22 6.39 -2.42
CA PHE A 116 10.79 5.89 -1.11
C PHE A 116 11.90 5.96 -0.08
N GLN A 117 13.10 5.43 -0.41
CA GLN A 117 14.22 5.39 0.53
C GLN A 117 14.67 6.80 0.92
N THR A 118 14.70 7.75 -0.01
CA THR A 118 15.05 9.15 0.27
C THR A 118 14.07 9.79 1.25
N TYR A 119 12.77 9.72 0.96
CA TYR A 119 11.75 10.31 1.84
C TYR A 119 11.65 9.60 3.20
N ARG A 120 11.83 8.27 3.22
CA ARG A 120 11.87 7.51 4.46
C ARG A 120 13.04 7.94 5.33
N ALA A 121 14.25 8.01 4.77
CA ALA A 121 15.44 8.42 5.50
C ALA A 121 15.29 9.86 6.03
N TYR A 122 14.79 10.79 5.22
CA TYR A 122 14.46 12.15 5.63
C TYR A 122 13.53 12.19 6.85
N LYS A 123 12.42 11.42 6.78
CA LYS A 123 11.45 11.35 7.88
C LYS A 123 12.07 10.73 9.13
N PHE A 124 12.86 9.67 9.00
CA PHE A 124 13.52 9.02 10.12
C PHE A 124 14.52 9.94 10.83
N ALA A 125 15.27 10.76 10.08
CA ALA A 125 16.16 11.78 10.68
C ALA A 125 15.37 12.77 11.55
N ILE A 126 14.19 13.20 11.11
CA ILE A 126 13.35 14.14 11.88
C ILE A 126 12.77 13.48 13.12
N ASP A 127 12.20 12.26 12.97
CA ASP A 127 11.42 11.63 14.03
C ASP A 127 12.29 10.95 15.09
N HIS A 128 13.50 10.48 14.71
CA HIS A 128 14.27 9.57 15.54
C HIS A 128 15.65 10.08 15.95
N ILE A 129 16.11 11.27 15.51
CA ILE A 129 17.43 11.78 15.87
C ILE A 129 17.64 11.82 17.39
N ASN A 130 16.67 12.32 18.14
CA ASN A 130 16.78 12.39 19.60
C ASN A 130 16.76 11.00 20.24
N HIS A 131 15.94 10.07 19.72
CA HIS A 131 15.90 8.69 20.22
C HIS A 131 17.24 7.98 20.02
N VAL A 132 17.86 8.14 18.85
CA VAL A 132 19.15 7.54 18.52
C VAL A 132 20.28 8.18 19.33
N THR A 133 20.20 9.48 19.61
CA THR A 133 21.23 10.21 20.37
C THR A 133 21.13 9.97 21.88
N ASP A 134 19.91 10.03 22.43
CA ASP A 134 19.70 10.02 23.88
C ASP A 134 19.55 8.60 24.45
N PHE A 135 19.06 7.65 23.62
CA PHE A 135 18.74 6.28 24.04
C PHE A 135 19.22 5.22 23.03
N PRO A 136 20.50 5.24 22.59
CA PRO A 136 20.99 4.39 21.52
C PRO A 136 20.80 2.89 21.78
N ASP A 137 20.90 2.45 23.03
CA ASP A 137 20.78 1.03 23.39
C ASP A 137 19.33 0.50 23.37
N LEU A 138 18.35 1.40 23.31
CA LEU A 138 16.93 1.05 23.27
C LEU A 138 16.33 1.11 21.86
N VAL A 139 17.13 1.53 20.87
CA VAL A 139 16.68 1.74 19.49
C VAL A 139 17.17 0.60 18.60
N LYS A 140 16.27 0.00 17.81
CA LYS A 140 16.61 -1.04 16.84
C LYS A 140 17.66 -0.57 15.82
N GLU A 141 18.55 -1.47 15.39
CA GLU A 141 19.58 -1.16 14.41
C GLU A 141 19.01 -0.65 13.08
N THR A 142 17.88 -1.19 12.63
CA THR A 142 17.18 -0.75 11.42
C THR A 142 16.68 0.71 11.52
N VAL A 143 16.30 1.17 12.69
CA VAL A 143 15.93 2.58 12.95
C VAL A 143 17.17 3.48 12.95
N LYS A 144 18.26 3.05 13.63
CA LYS A 144 19.55 3.76 13.62
C LYS A 144 20.06 3.93 12.19
N TRP A 145 20.06 2.84 11.41
CA TRP A 145 20.48 2.83 10.02
C TRP A 145 19.72 3.84 9.16
N ASN A 146 18.38 3.85 9.24
CA ASN A 146 17.56 4.80 8.48
C ASN A 146 17.79 6.25 8.92
N THR A 147 17.90 6.48 10.22
CA THR A 147 18.19 7.81 10.77
C THR A 147 19.54 8.32 10.28
N GLN A 148 20.56 7.47 10.30
CA GLN A 148 21.89 7.83 9.80
C GLN A 148 21.88 8.15 8.30
N LYS A 149 21.18 7.35 7.49
CA LYS A 149 20.97 7.64 6.05
C LYS A 149 20.35 9.02 5.83
N GLY A 150 19.39 9.41 6.66
CA GLY A 150 18.77 10.74 6.58
C GLY A 150 19.69 11.87 6.99
N LEU A 151 20.56 11.66 8.00
CA LEU A 151 21.55 12.66 8.46
C LEU A 151 22.69 12.87 7.45
N GLU A 152 23.06 11.83 6.71
CA GLU A 152 24.09 11.87 5.66
C GLU A 152 23.57 12.39 4.31
N MET A 153 22.24 12.54 4.17
CA MET A 153 21.61 12.97 2.93
C MET A 153 21.97 14.41 2.56
N HIS A 154 22.27 14.62 1.29
CA HIS A 154 22.43 15.97 0.75
C HIS A 154 21.10 16.53 0.23
N LEU A 155 20.95 17.84 0.26
CA LEU A 155 19.74 18.51 -0.28
C LEU A 155 19.44 18.14 -1.73
N ILE A 156 20.47 17.87 -2.52
CA ILE A 156 20.32 17.48 -3.93
C ILE A 156 19.61 16.11 -4.06
N ASP A 157 19.76 15.20 -3.12
CA ASP A 157 19.12 13.89 -3.15
C ASP A 157 17.60 14.02 -2.94
N LEU A 158 17.21 14.88 -1.98
CA LEU A 158 15.79 15.21 -1.78
C LEU A 158 15.20 15.93 -2.99
N ALA A 159 15.92 16.88 -3.57
CA ALA A 159 15.48 17.61 -4.76
C ALA A 159 15.28 16.67 -5.96
N ARG A 160 16.16 15.68 -6.15
CA ARG A 160 16.01 14.65 -7.19
C ARG A 160 14.79 13.76 -6.92
N ALA A 161 14.61 13.32 -5.67
CA ALA A 161 13.46 12.49 -5.30
C ALA A 161 12.11 13.20 -5.58
N GLU A 162 12.03 14.52 -5.36
CA GLU A 162 10.85 15.33 -5.71
C GLU A 162 10.55 15.29 -7.21
N VAL A 163 11.59 15.45 -8.05
CA VAL A 163 11.43 15.41 -9.51
C VAL A 163 10.99 14.03 -9.99
N LEU A 164 11.61 12.97 -9.47
CA LEU A 164 11.27 11.59 -9.79
C LEU A 164 9.84 11.25 -9.34
N ARG A 165 9.46 11.67 -8.15
CA ARG A 165 8.10 11.46 -7.62
C ARG A 165 7.03 12.12 -8.49
N LYS A 166 7.30 13.34 -8.97
CA LYS A 166 6.42 14.00 -9.97
C LYS A 166 6.26 13.15 -11.23
N SER A 167 7.33 12.53 -11.72
CA SER A 167 7.29 11.67 -12.92
C SER A 167 6.45 10.40 -12.65
N ILE A 168 6.64 9.76 -11.50
CA ILE A 168 5.83 8.62 -11.05
C ILE A 168 4.34 9.00 -11.00
N TRP A 169 4.00 10.13 -10.39
CA TRP A 169 2.63 10.63 -10.35
C TRP A 169 2.04 10.78 -11.74
N ARG A 170 2.78 11.39 -12.68
CA ARG A 170 2.32 11.58 -14.07
C ARG A 170 2.08 10.25 -14.78
N ASN A 171 3.00 9.30 -14.62
CA ASN A 171 2.85 7.96 -15.18
C ASN A 171 1.58 7.26 -14.66
N MET A 172 1.24 7.43 -13.38
CA MET A 172 -0.01 6.90 -12.81
C MET A 172 -1.25 7.57 -13.38
N VAL A 173 -1.23 8.90 -13.53
CA VAL A 173 -2.36 9.65 -14.12
C VAL A 173 -2.61 9.17 -15.56
N ASP A 174 -1.57 9.14 -16.41
CA ASP A 174 -1.67 8.69 -17.80
C ASP A 174 -2.07 7.19 -17.90
N PHE A 175 -1.68 6.38 -16.93
CA PHE A 175 -2.05 4.97 -16.85
C PHE A 175 -3.56 4.81 -16.57
N PHE A 176 -4.12 5.57 -15.65
CA PHE A 176 -5.53 5.54 -15.30
C PHE A 176 -6.47 6.17 -16.36
N ASP A 177 -5.93 6.78 -17.41
CA ASP A 177 -6.75 7.10 -18.62
C ASP A 177 -7.22 5.84 -19.37
N ARG A 178 -6.54 4.69 -19.16
CA ARG A 178 -6.84 3.42 -19.84
C ARG A 178 -7.51 2.38 -18.94
N TYR A 179 -7.31 2.46 -17.63
CA TYR A 179 -7.77 1.50 -16.65
C TYR A 179 -8.51 2.18 -15.50
N ASP A 180 -9.52 1.50 -14.97
CA ASP A 180 -10.25 1.98 -13.79
C ASP A 180 -9.47 1.68 -12.50
N TYR A 181 -8.79 0.51 -12.45
CA TYR A 181 -8.02 0.07 -11.28
C TYR A 181 -6.74 -0.67 -11.70
N PHE A 182 -5.82 -0.72 -10.76
CA PHE A 182 -4.56 -1.43 -10.87
C PHE A 182 -4.44 -2.43 -9.72
N ALA A 183 -4.03 -3.68 -10.02
CA ALA A 183 -3.87 -4.74 -9.05
C ALA A 183 -2.44 -5.26 -9.05
N LEU A 184 -1.90 -5.57 -7.86
CA LEU A 184 -0.59 -6.18 -7.67
C LEU A 184 -0.54 -6.92 -6.33
N PRO A 185 0.46 -7.81 -6.07
CA PRO A 185 0.67 -8.37 -4.74
C PRO A 185 0.86 -7.28 -3.68
N VAL A 186 0.46 -7.53 -2.43
CA VAL A 186 0.67 -6.57 -1.32
C VAL A 186 2.12 -6.60 -0.85
N THR A 187 2.68 -7.80 -0.70
CA THR A 187 4.06 -8.04 -0.25
C THR A 187 4.75 -9.01 -1.19
N SER A 188 6.07 -9.02 -1.19
CA SER A 188 6.83 -9.96 -2.00
C SER A 188 7.00 -11.34 -1.38
N VAL A 189 6.59 -11.51 -0.12
CA VAL A 189 6.72 -12.76 0.64
C VAL A 189 5.43 -13.08 1.37
N SER A 190 5.21 -14.36 1.67
CA SER A 190 4.20 -14.83 2.62
C SER A 190 4.58 -14.44 4.05
N PRO A 191 3.65 -14.55 5.04
CA PRO A 191 4.00 -14.37 6.44
C PRO A 191 5.17 -15.29 6.85
N PHE A 192 6.16 -14.73 7.52
CA PHE A 192 7.38 -15.44 7.97
C PHE A 192 7.43 -15.54 9.50
N SER A 193 8.38 -16.32 10.05
CA SER A 193 8.51 -16.55 11.50
C SER A 193 8.69 -15.24 12.26
N ILE A 194 8.06 -15.14 13.43
CA ILE A 194 8.22 -14.00 14.37
C ILE A 194 9.67 -13.89 14.90
N ASP A 195 10.44 -14.98 14.85
CA ASP A 195 11.85 -15.00 15.25
C ASP A 195 12.76 -14.36 14.18
N GLN A 196 12.24 -14.13 12.99
CA GLN A 196 12.93 -13.47 11.89
C GLN A 196 12.51 -12.00 11.81
N GLU A 197 13.45 -11.07 11.95
CA GLU A 197 13.14 -9.64 11.92
C GLU A 197 12.63 -9.19 10.54
N TYR A 198 13.24 -9.70 9.46
CA TYR A 198 12.85 -9.48 8.06
C TYR A 198 13.44 -10.57 7.15
N PRO A 199 12.88 -10.82 5.97
CA PRO A 199 13.43 -11.75 5.00
C PRO A 199 14.78 -11.25 4.46
N LEU A 200 15.76 -12.15 4.34
CA LEU A 200 17.07 -11.85 3.78
C LEU A 200 17.14 -12.14 2.28
N GLU A 201 16.22 -12.94 1.77
CA GLU A 201 16.12 -13.30 0.35
C GLU A 201 14.67 -13.53 -0.07
N VAL A 202 14.42 -13.47 -1.38
CA VAL A 202 13.15 -13.87 -2.02
C VAL A 202 13.50 -14.71 -3.25
N ASN A 203 13.08 -15.98 -3.26
CA ASN A 203 13.40 -16.94 -4.36
C ASN A 203 14.90 -17.04 -4.68
N GLY A 204 15.75 -17.05 -3.66
CA GLY A 204 17.22 -17.13 -3.82
C GLY A 204 17.87 -15.83 -4.30
N ILE A 205 17.11 -14.72 -4.36
CA ILE A 205 17.64 -13.39 -4.63
C ILE A 205 17.84 -12.69 -3.29
N GLU A 206 19.10 -12.42 -2.92
CA GLU A 206 19.45 -11.70 -1.71
C GLU A 206 18.87 -10.28 -1.74
N LEU A 207 18.40 -9.79 -0.58
CA LEU A 207 17.89 -8.45 -0.39
C LEU A 207 18.98 -7.56 0.22
N ASP A 208 19.17 -6.37 -0.32
CA ASP A 208 20.20 -5.43 0.15
C ASP A 208 19.85 -4.79 1.49
N THR A 209 18.54 -4.62 1.74
CA THR A 209 18.05 -3.95 2.95
C THR A 209 16.80 -4.62 3.51
N TYR A 210 16.51 -4.33 4.78
CA TYR A 210 15.28 -4.79 5.43
C TYR A 210 13.99 -4.20 4.81
N ILE A 211 14.09 -3.28 3.87
CA ILE A 211 12.99 -2.60 3.20
C ILE A 211 12.56 -3.35 1.94
N ASP A 212 13.48 -4.04 1.28
CA ASP A 212 13.32 -4.49 -0.11
C ASP A 212 12.18 -5.49 -0.31
N TRP A 213 11.87 -6.33 0.68
CA TRP A 213 10.73 -7.24 0.60
C TRP A 213 9.37 -6.51 0.59
N MET A 214 9.33 -5.24 1.02
CA MET A 214 8.11 -4.42 1.06
C MET A 214 7.88 -3.65 -0.24
N TRP A 215 8.65 -3.92 -1.29
CA TRP A 215 8.59 -3.13 -2.53
C TRP A 215 7.17 -2.97 -3.11
N PRO A 216 6.27 -3.97 -3.06
CA PRO A 216 4.93 -3.77 -3.61
C PRO A 216 4.15 -2.67 -2.87
N CYS A 217 4.29 -2.60 -1.54
CA CYS A 217 3.64 -1.58 -0.71
C CYS A 217 4.21 -0.18 -0.98
N TYR A 218 5.53 -0.02 -0.85
CA TYR A 218 6.11 1.31 -0.92
C TYR A 218 6.12 1.90 -2.34
N THR A 219 6.17 1.06 -3.36
CA THR A 219 6.02 1.50 -4.76
C THR A 219 4.69 2.21 -4.97
N ILE A 220 3.62 1.75 -4.35
CA ILE A 220 2.33 2.43 -4.39
C ILE A 220 2.29 3.64 -3.45
N SER A 221 2.91 3.56 -2.27
CA SER A 221 2.96 4.69 -1.34
C SER A 221 3.56 5.96 -1.96
N VAL A 222 4.60 5.84 -2.78
CA VAL A 222 5.22 7.01 -3.43
C VAL A 222 4.33 7.65 -4.50
N THR A 223 3.37 6.91 -5.05
CA THR A 223 2.42 7.43 -6.04
C THR A 223 1.40 8.38 -5.43
N GLY A 224 1.08 8.24 -4.13
CA GLY A 224 0.00 8.97 -3.48
C GLY A 224 -1.41 8.55 -3.92
N MET A 225 -1.55 7.47 -4.69
CA MET A 225 -2.85 6.92 -5.08
C MET A 225 -3.49 6.14 -3.93
N PRO A 226 -4.83 6.13 -3.84
CA PRO A 226 -5.53 5.29 -2.86
C PRO A 226 -5.33 3.82 -3.15
N ALA A 227 -5.14 3.02 -2.09
CA ALA A 227 -4.97 1.59 -2.19
C ALA A 227 -5.68 0.86 -1.05
N ILE A 228 -6.11 -0.37 -1.31
CA ILE A 228 -6.66 -1.28 -0.32
C ILE A 228 -6.02 -2.67 -0.49
N SER A 229 -5.73 -3.33 0.62
CA SER A 229 -5.35 -4.75 0.64
C SER A 229 -6.56 -5.58 1.03
N ILE A 230 -6.83 -6.64 0.26
CA ILE A 230 -7.91 -7.59 0.54
C ILE A 230 -7.38 -9.03 0.54
N PRO A 231 -7.93 -9.94 1.36
CA PRO A 231 -7.55 -11.35 1.32
C PRO A 231 -7.82 -11.95 -0.06
N CYS A 232 -6.88 -12.73 -0.58
CA CYS A 232 -7.02 -13.34 -1.89
C CYS A 232 -6.67 -14.82 -1.97
N GLY A 233 -6.32 -15.42 -0.86
CA GLY A 233 -6.01 -16.84 -0.75
C GLY A 233 -5.13 -17.17 0.45
N PHE A 234 -4.70 -18.42 0.49
CA PHE A 234 -3.85 -18.95 1.56
C PHE A 234 -2.72 -19.76 0.94
N THR A 235 -1.55 -19.71 1.57
CA THR A 235 -0.40 -20.57 1.23
C THR A 235 -0.71 -22.03 1.54
N SER A 236 0.17 -22.92 1.07
CA SER A 236 0.15 -24.36 1.42
C SER A 236 0.19 -24.63 2.93
N ASN A 237 0.72 -23.67 3.71
CA ASN A 237 0.75 -23.70 5.17
C ASN A 237 -0.43 -22.97 5.83
N ASN A 238 -1.49 -22.66 5.08
CA ASN A 238 -2.66 -21.92 5.55
C ASN A 238 -2.38 -20.48 6.04
N LEU A 239 -1.29 -19.86 5.56
CA LEU A 239 -1.00 -18.46 5.87
C LEU A 239 -1.72 -17.53 4.88
N PRO A 240 -2.32 -16.41 5.33
CA PRO A 240 -3.10 -15.55 4.46
C PRO A 240 -2.20 -14.77 3.47
N VAL A 241 -2.69 -14.60 2.26
CA VAL A 241 -2.10 -13.77 1.21
C VAL A 241 -3.10 -12.71 0.79
N GLY A 242 -2.61 -11.48 0.58
CA GLY A 242 -3.40 -10.34 0.12
C GLY A 242 -3.08 -9.92 -1.30
N ILE A 243 -4.08 -9.36 -1.99
CA ILE A 243 -3.90 -8.59 -3.23
C ILE A 243 -4.12 -7.11 -2.93
N GLN A 244 -3.30 -6.25 -3.50
CA GLN A 244 -3.42 -4.82 -3.42
C GLN A 244 -4.19 -4.29 -4.64
N LEU A 245 -5.25 -3.51 -4.37
CA LEU A 245 -6.02 -2.80 -5.38
C LEU A 245 -5.73 -1.31 -5.24
N VAL A 246 -5.43 -0.66 -6.36
CA VAL A 246 -5.07 0.75 -6.44
C VAL A 246 -6.02 1.46 -7.38
N GLY A 247 -6.54 2.61 -6.99
CA GLY A 247 -7.41 3.40 -7.81
C GLY A 247 -6.80 4.75 -8.21
N PRO A 248 -7.40 5.47 -9.16
CA PRO A 248 -7.00 6.83 -9.48
C PRO A 248 -7.18 7.75 -8.26
N SER A 249 -6.57 8.92 -8.30
CA SER A 249 -6.66 9.90 -7.20
C SER A 249 -8.12 10.18 -6.82
N ASN A 250 -8.41 10.19 -5.51
CA ASN A 250 -9.74 10.44 -4.93
C ASN A 250 -10.81 9.37 -5.25
N SER A 251 -10.43 8.18 -5.67
CA SER A 251 -11.36 7.08 -5.97
C SER A 251 -11.62 6.14 -4.80
N ASP A 252 -11.37 6.55 -3.57
CA ASP A 252 -11.46 5.70 -2.36
C ASP A 252 -12.80 4.96 -2.26
N ILE A 253 -13.92 5.62 -2.60
CA ILE A 253 -15.25 4.99 -2.57
C ILE A 253 -15.40 3.92 -3.65
N GLY A 254 -14.92 4.21 -4.86
CA GLY A 254 -14.92 3.22 -5.95
C GLY A 254 -14.04 2.02 -5.62
N LEU A 255 -12.90 2.27 -4.94
CA LEU A 255 -11.99 1.22 -4.50
C LEU A 255 -12.64 0.32 -3.41
N LEU A 256 -13.42 0.91 -2.49
CA LEU A 256 -14.23 0.14 -1.52
C LEU A 256 -15.33 -0.68 -2.21
N GLN A 257 -15.98 -0.15 -3.25
CA GLN A 257 -16.94 -0.91 -4.07
C GLN A 257 -16.28 -2.10 -4.77
N LEU A 258 -15.11 -1.89 -5.38
CA LEU A 258 -14.33 -2.95 -6.01
C LEU A 258 -13.96 -4.05 -5.01
N ALA A 259 -13.43 -3.65 -3.85
CA ALA A 259 -13.05 -4.57 -2.78
C ALA A 259 -14.25 -5.35 -2.25
N TYR A 260 -15.40 -4.69 -2.08
CA TYR A 260 -16.64 -5.31 -1.61
C TYR A 260 -17.15 -6.37 -2.59
N GLY A 261 -17.24 -6.05 -3.88
CA GLY A 261 -17.68 -7.02 -4.89
C GLY A 261 -16.77 -8.24 -4.98
N TYR A 262 -15.45 -8.06 -4.83
CA TYR A 262 -14.51 -9.17 -4.75
C TYR A 262 -14.69 -10.01 -3.47
N GLN A 263 -14.85 -9.36 -2.33
CA GLN A 263 -15.09 -10.00 -1.04
C GLN A 263 -16.34 -10.91 -1.09
N GLU A 264 -17.45 -10.40 -1.63
CA GLU A 264 -18.69 -11.16 -1.74
C GLU A 264 -18.58 -12.39 -2.69
N ALA A 265 -17.76 -12.26 -3.72
CA ALA A 265 -17.55 -13.35 -4.67
C ALA A 265 -16.59 -14.44 -4.18
N THR A 266 -15.68 -14.12 -3.25
CA THR A 266 -14.60 -15.04 -2.83
C THR A 266 -14.73 -15.53 -1.40
N GLU A 267 -15.36 -14.77 -0.54
CA GLU A 267 -15.65 -15.09 0.86
C GLU A 267 -14.43 -15.49 1.74
N TYR A 268 -13.20 -15.15 1.34
CA TYR A 268 -11.98 -15.47 2.11
C TYR A 268 -12.01 -14.97 3.57
N TRP A 269 -12.75 -13.89 3.83
CA TRP A 269 -12.93 -13.32 5.16
C TRP A 269 -13.64 -14.26 6.16
N LYS A 270 -14.37 -15.27 5.67
CA LYS A 270 -15.06 -16.26 6.53
C LYS A 270 -14.10 -17.26 7.14
N THR A 271 -12.89 -17.41 6.58
CA THR A 271 -11.87 -18.30 7.13
C THR A 271 -11.30 -17.71 8.41
N THR A 272 -11.27 -18.50 9.47
CA THR A 272 -10.67 -18.15 10.75
C THR A 272 -9.57 -19.15 11.09
N PRO A 273 -8.47 -18.71 11.73
CA PRO A 273 -7.43 -19.62 12.24
C PRO A 273 -8.01 -20.62 13.25
N ASP A 274 -7.51 -21.85 13.23
CA ASP A 274 -7.96 -22.93 14.15
C ASP A 274 -7.82 -22.57 15.63
N MET A 275 -6.90 -21.67 15.98
CA MET A 275 -6.69 -21.18 17.34
C MET A 275 -7.85 -20.32 17.89
N VAL A 276 -8.78 -19.90 17.04
CA VAL A 276 -9.89 -18.99 17.39
C VAL A 276 -11.22 -19.74 17.50
N ASN A 277 -11.23 -21.05 17.18
CA ASN A 277 -12.40 -21.93 17.23
C ASN A 277 -12.48 -22.71 18.54
#